data_981e634e4e65e0baee87167a998a6bed
#
_entry.id   981e634e4e65e0baee87167a998a6bed
#
_cell.length_a   1.000
_cell.length_b   1.000
_cell.length_c   1.000
_cell.angle_alpha   90.00
_cell.angle_beta   90.00
_cell.angle_gamma   90.00
#
_symmetry.space_group_name_H-M   'P 1'
#
loop_
_entity.id
_entity.type
_entity.pdbx_description
1 polymer ?
#
loop_
_entity_poly.entity_id
_entity_poly.type
_entity_poly.pdbx_seq_one_letter_code
_entity_poly.pdbx_strand_id
1 'polypeptide(L)'
;MSEPKKDTSLPVNKVVFDKQGHRGCRGLMPENTIPAMIHAIGMGVTTLEMDVVITKDKQVVLSHEPFFNHEISIKPDGSFIEDKDQKNYNIYRMSYEEVKTFDVGLKP
;
A
#
# COMPACT_ATOMS: atom_id res chain seq x y z
N MET A 1 19.57 2.47 -24.48
CA MET A 1 19.73 3.07 -23.16
C MET A 1 20.97 2.49 -22.50
N SER A 2 21.86 3.31 -22.07
CA SER A 2 23.05 2.83 -21.36
C SER A 2 22.64 2.32 -19.97
N GLU A 3 23.27 1.27 -19.51
CA GLU A 3 23.10 0.81 -18.15
C GLU A 3 23.53 1.91 -17.17
N PRO A 4 22.83 2.05 -16.02
CA PRO A 4 23.31 2.95 -14.99
C PRO A 4 24.74 2.57 -14.60
N LYS A 5 25.59 3.54 -14.55
CA LYS A 5 26.96 3.28 -14.11
C LYS A 5 26.93 2.78 -12.68
N LYS A 6 27.68 1.71 -12.44
CA LYS A 6 27.89 1.23 -11.10
C LYS A 6 28.54 2.33 -10.28
N ASP A 7 27.96 2.63 -9.13
CA ASP A 7 28.53 3.62 -8.23
C ASP A 7 29.82 3.07 -7.61
N THR A 8 30.93 3.54 -8.13
CA THR A 8 32.26 3.13 -7.63
C THR A 8 32.75 3.96 -6.45
N SER A 9 31.98 4.96 -6.03
CA SER A 9 32.31 5.76 -4.85
C SER A 9 32.04 5.03 -3.55
N LEU A 10 31.15 4.00 -3.57
CA LEU A 10 30.84 3.21 -2.39
C LEU A 10 31.88 2.11 -2.19
N PRO A 11 32.39 1.94 -0.97
CA PRO A 11 33.26 0.81 -0.66
C PRO A 11 32.58 -0.52 -0.94
N VAL A 12 33.29 -1.44 -1.60
CA VAL A 12 32.76 -2.76 -1.99
C VAL A 12 32.34 -3.59 -0.78
N ASN A 13 33.01 -3.40 0.35
CA ASN A 13 32.75 -4.13 1.60
C ASN A 13 31.85 -3.39 2.58
N LYS A 14 31.25 -2.27 2.17
CA LYS A 14 30.36 -1.53 3.04
C LYS A 14 29.06 -2.29 3.20
N VAL A 15 28.70 -2.58 4.45
CA VAL A 15 27.40 -3.16 4.78
C VAL A 15 26.36 -2.05 4.70
N VAL A 16 25.38 -2.24 3.84
CA VAL A 16 24.24 -1.32 3.71
C VAL A 16 23.03 -2.02 4.31
N PHE A 17 22.44 -1.40 5.33
CA PHE A 17 21.19 -1.88 5.87
C PHE A 17 20.05 -1.55 4.91
N ASP A 18 19.25 -2.56 4.58
CA ASP A 18 18.01 -2.37 3.85
C ASP A 18 16.91 -2.08 4.86
N LYS A 19 16.51 -0.81 4.94
CA LYS A 19 15.43 -0.38 5.82
C LYS A 19 14.14 -0.38 5.03
N GLN A 20 13.30 -1.37 5.29
CA GLN A 20 12.06 -1.55 4.53
C GLN A 20 10.87 -0.92 5.25
N GLY A 21 10.11 -0.08 4.54
CA GLY A 21 8.85 0.44 5.01
C GLY A 21 7.73 -0.56 4.69
N HIS A 22 7.34 -1.39 5.66
CA HIS A 22 6.31 -2.40 5.52
C HIS A 22 4.94 -1.76 5.27
N ARG A 23 4.36 -2.01 4.10
CA ARG A 23 3.12 -1.37 3.63
C ARG A 23 3.20 0.15 3.73
N GLY A 24 4.39 0.69 3.42
CA GLY A 24 4.77 2.07 3.63
C GLY A 24 5.33 2.27 5.04
N CYS A 25 4.49 2.62 5.98
CA CYS A 25 4.87 2.73 7.41
C CYS A 25 3.67 2.33 8.29
N ARG A 26 3.27 1.07 8.18
CA ARG A 26 2.07 0.51 8.78
C ARG A 26 1.88 0.85 10.27
N GLY A 27 2.96 0.93 11.03
CA GLY A 27 2.88 1.24 12.46
C GLY A 27 2.57 2.69 12.79
N LEU A 28 2.69 3.61 11.82
CA LEU A 28 2.58 5.06 12.02
C LEU A 28 1.50 5.71 11.18
N MET A 29 1.17 5.14 10.03
CA MET A 29 0.21 5.67 9.07
C MET A 29 -0.66 4.54 8.54
N PRO A 30 -1.84 4.84 7.97
CA PRO A 30 -2.66 3.80 7.34
C PRO A 30 -1.88 3.02 6.29
N GLU A 31 -1.89 1.69 6.40
CA GLU A 31 -1.10 0.82 5.55
C GLU A 31 -1.47 0.93 4.06
N ASN A 32 -0.49 0.70 3.18
CA ASN A 32 -0.68 0.67 1.73
C ASN A 32 -1.44 1.91 1.20
N THR A 33 -1.03 3.08 1.66
CA THR A 33 -1.54 4.36 1.17
C THR A 33 -0.38 5.21 0.67
N ILE A 34 -0.67 6.12 -0.24
CA ILE A 34 0.35 7.05 -0.74
C ILE A 34 0.92 7.91 0.39
N PRO A 35 0.12 8.47 1.31
CA PRO A 35 0.66 9.18 2.47
C PRO A 35 1.62 8.34 3.31
N ALA A 36 1.33 7.05 3.50
CA ALA A 36 2.22 6.14 4.23
C ALA A 36 3.56 5.96 3.52
N MET A 37 3.54 5.83 2.20
CA MET A 37 4.76 5.70 1.39
C MET A 37 5.61 6.97 1.48
N ILE A 38 5.00 8.13 1.36
CA ILE A 38 5.70 9.42 1.45
C ILE A 38 6.29 9.60 2.83
N HIS A 39 5.55 9.27 3.88
CA HIS A 39 6.03 9.37 5.26
C HIS A 39 7.26 8.46 5.49
N ALA A 40 7.20 7.23 4.99
CA ALA A 40 8.32 6.30 5.10
C ALA A 40 9.58 6.83 4.40
N ILE A 41 9.45 7.42 3.22
CA ILE A 41 10.57 8.04 2.51
C ILE A 41 11.19 9.15 3.36
N GLY A 42 10.35 9.99 3.97
CA GLY A 42 10.81 11.06 4.87
C GLY A 42 11.55 10.55 6.09
N MET A 43 11.29 9.33 6.53
CA MET A 43 11.99 8.69 7.64
C MET A 43 13.34 8.07 7.23
N GLY A 44 13.66 8.06 5.94
CA GLY A 44 14.94 7.55 5.45
C GLY A 44 14.97 6.04 5.19
N VAL A 45 13.83 5.41 4.92
CA VAL A 45 13.84 4.00 4.49
C VAL A 45 14.50 3.88 3.12
N THR A 46 15.14 2.75 2.87
CA THR A 46 15.80 2.47 1.60
C THR A 46 14.89 1.77 0.61
N THR A 47 13.88 1.07 1.11
CA THR A 47 12.94 0.28 0.31
C THR A 47 11.53 0.49 0.80
N LEU A 48 10.60 0.73 -0.11
CA LEU A 48 9.17 0.69 0.18
C LEU A 48 8.65 -0.70 -0.14
N GLU A 49 8.04 -1.33 0.84
CA GLU A 49 7.32 -2.58 0.63
C GLU A 49 5.84 -2.25 0.50
N MET A 50 5.20 -2.80 -0.51
CA MET A 50 3.79 -2.55 -0.79
C MET A 50 3.13 -3.77 -1.41
N ASP A 51 1.84 -3.86 -1.23
CA ASP A 51 1.01 -4.88 -1.85
C ASP A 51 0.08 -4.23 -2.85
N VAL A 52 -0.13 -4.88 -3.99
CA VAL A 52 -1.01 -4.35 -5.02
C VAL A 52 -2.02 -5.39 -5.47
N VAL A 53 -3.18 -4.92 -5.88
CA VAL A 53 -4.23 -5.72 -6.49
C VAL A 53 -4.75 -5.00 -7.72
N ILE A 54 -5.55 -5.69 -8.53
CA ILE A 54 -6.08 -5.15 -9.79
C ILE A 54 -7.59 -5.01 -9.68
N THR A 55 -8.14 -3.89 -10.12
CA THR A 55 -9.57 -3.67 -10.22
C THR A 55 -10.16 -4.37 -11.45
N LYS A 56 -11.50 -4.41 -11.53
CA LYS A 56 -12.21 -4.99 -12.67
C LYS A 56 -11.80 -4.35 -14.00
N ASP A 57 -11.57 -3.06 -14.01
CA ASP A 57 -11.14 -2.28 -15.18
C ASP A 57 -9.62 -2.18 -15.34
N LYS A 58 -8.88 -3.10 -14.69
CA LYS A 58 -7.43 -3.27 -14.86
C LYS A 58 -6.59 -2.11 -14.32
N GLN A 59 -7.08 -1.41 -13.31
CA GLN A 59 -6.29 -0.41 -12.60
C GLN A 59 -5.57 -1.06 -11.41
N VAL A 60 -4.31 -0.69 -11.20
CA VAL A 60 -3.52 -1.20 -10.07
C VAL A 60 -3.76 -0.31 -8.85
N VAL A 61 -4.08 -0.92 -7.72
CA VAL A 61 -4.29 -0.20 -6.47
C VAL A 61 -3.50 -0.86 -5.34
N LEU A 62 -3.17 -0.08 -4.33
CA LEU A 62 -2.46 -0.56 -3.14
C LEU A 62 -3.46 -1.27 -2.21
N SER A 63 -3.24 -2.53 -1.93
CA SER A 63 -4.03 -3.30 -0.97
C SER A 63 -3.31 -4.60 -0.64
N HIS A 64 -3.29 -4.96 0.63
CA HIS A 64 -2.75 -6.25 1.06
C HIS A 64 -3.69 -7.41 0.69
N GLU A 65 -5.00 -7.19 0.80
CA GLU A 65 -6.01 -8.20 0.50
C GLU A 65 -6.67 -7.92 -0.84
N PRO A 66 -7.19 -8.94 -1.53
CA PRO A 66 -7.97 -8.73 -2.75
C PRO A 66 -9.38 -8.16 -2.50
N PHE A 67 -9.70 -7.88 -1.25
CA PHE A 67 -10.97 -7.31 -0.81
C PHE A 67 -10.70 -6.21 0.22
N PHE A 68 -11.72 -5.39 0.51
CA PHE A 68 -11.62 -4.38 1.55
C PHE A 68 -11.66 -5.04 2.93
N ASN A 69 -10.53 -5.00 3.62
CA ASN A 69 -10.35 -5.61 4.93
C ASN A 69 -11.19 -4.87 5.98
N HIS A 70 -11.91 -5.61 6.80
CA HIS A 70 -12.79 -5.05 7.83
C HIS A 70 -12.04 -4.24 8.90
N GLU A 71 -10.76 -4.53 9.11
CA GLU A 71 -9.98 -3.84 10.15
C GLU A 71 -9.61 -2.42 9.76
N ILE A 72 -9.46 -2.14 8.44
CA ILE A 72 -8.92 -0.85 7.97
C ILE A 72 -9.88 -0.07 7.09
N SER A 73 -10.98 -0.66 6.64
CA SER A 73 -11.82 -0.09 5.58
C SER A 73 -13.17 0.39 6.10
N ILE A 74 -13.63 1.49 5.53
CA ILE A 74 -14.96 2.07 5.77
C ILE A 74 -15.68 2.13 4.42
N LYS A 75 -16.96 1.71 4.40
CA LYS A 75 -17.80 1.75 3.21
C LYS A 75 -18.09 3.19 2.77
N PRO A 76 -18.53 3.39 1.52
CA PRO A 76 -18.89 4.73 1.02
C PRO A 76 -19.97 5.44 1.85
N ASP A 77 -20.87 4.70 2.50
CA ASP A 77 -21.92 5.28 3.35
C ASP A 77 -21.45 5.57 4.78
N GLY A 78 -20.16 5.36 5.07
CA GLY A 78 -19.59 5.58 6.39
C GLY A 78 -19.74 4.42 7.35
N SER A 79 -20.40 3.34 6.99
CA SER A 79 -20.55 2.17 7.85
C SER A 79 -19.33 1.27 7.78
N PHE A 80 -19.15 0.44 8.82
CA PHE A 80 -18.04 -0.50 8.91
C PHE A 80 -18.38 -1.81 8.19
N ILE A 81 -17.34 -2.46 7.67
CA ILE A 81 -17.45 -3.80 7.09
C ILE A 81 -17.29 -4.80 8.22
N GLU A 82 -18.22 -5.77 8.31
CA GLU A 82 -18.06 -6.87 9.25
C GLU A 82 -17.11 -7.93 8.70
N ASP A 83 -16.41 -8.62 9.60
CA ASP A 83 -15.43 -9.65 9.22
C ASP A 83 -16.05 -10.72 8.29
N LYS A 84 -17.26 -11.17 8.62
CA LYS A 84 -17.97 -12.19 7.83
C LYS A 84 -18.34 -11.73 6.41
N ASP A 85 -18.40 -10.41 6.17
CA ASP A 85 -18.86 -9.82 4.91
C ASP A 85 -17.71 -9.26 4.06
N GLN A 86 -16.48 -9.18 4.59
CA GLN A 86 -15.40 -8.47 3.93
C GLN A 86 -15.06 -9.03 2.54
N LYS A 87 -15.16 -10.34 2.34
CA LYS A 87 -14.86 -10.98 1.04
C LYS A 87 -15.88 -10.61 -0.04
N ASN A 88 -17.04 -10.08 0.32
CA ASN A 88 -18.03 -9.60 -0.63
C ASN A 88 -17.59 -8.29 -1.30
N TYR A 89 -16.65 -7.58 -0.69
CA TYR A 89 -16.10 -6.32 -1.22
C TYR A 89 -14.80 -6.58 -1.99
N ASN A 90 -14.88 -7.49 -2.96
CA ASN A 90 -13.74 -7.91 -3.77
C ASN A 90 -13.36 -6.83 -4.77
N ILE A 91 -12.14 -6.33 -4.68
CA ILE A 91 -11.63 -5.23 -5.51
C ILE A 91 -11.59 -5.62 -6.99
N TYR A 92 -11.30 -6.89 -7.30
CA TYR A 92 -11.27 -7.37 -8.68
C TYR A 92 -12.65 -7.32 -9.37
N ARG A 93 -13.73 -7.26 -8.59
CA ARG A 93 -15.10 -7.16 -9.10
C ARG A 93 -15.63 -5.72 -9.16
N MET A 94 -14.82 -4.76 -8.73
CA MET A 94 -15.18 -3.35 -8.69
C MET A 94 -14.36 -2.57 -9.71
N SER A 95 -14.98 -1.53 -10.30
CA SER A 95 -14.25 -0.54 -11.08
C SER A 95 -13.39 0.32 -10.16
N TYR A 96 -12.38 0.98 -10.74
CA TYR A 96 -11.55 1.91 -9.98
C TYR A 96 -12.37 3.03 -9.34
N GLU A 97 -13.39 3.53 -10.04
CA GLU A 97 -14.27 4.57 -9.49
C GLU A 97 -15.02 4.09 -8.25
N GLU A 98 -15.49 2.85 -8.25
CA GLU A 98 -16.12 2.25 -7.07
C GLU A 98 -15.12 2.07 -5.93
N VAL A 99 -13.92 1.59 -6.23
CA VAL A 99 -12.87 1.38 -5.23
C VAL A 99 -12.51 2.68 -4.53
N LYS A 100 -12.44 3.79 -5.25
CA LYS A 100 -12.12 5.10 -4.68
C LYS A 100 -13.12 5.61 -3.65
N THR A 101 -14.32 5.05 -3.63
CA THR A 101 -15.36 5.48 -2.68
C THR A 101 -15.20 4.89 -1.28
N PHE A 102 -14.34 3.88 -1.13
CA PHE A 102 -14.04 3.29 0.17
C PHE A 102 -12.90 4.08 0.83
N ASP A 103 -12.95 4.19 2.15
CA ASP A 103 -11.90 4.84 2.92
C ASP A 103 -11.07 3.79 3.66
N VAL A 104 -9.76 3.90 3.57
CA VAL A 104 -8.83 3.00 4.24
C VAL A 104 -7.89 3.73 5.20
N GLY A 105 -8.21 4.97 5.54
CA GLY A 105 -7.36 5.81 6.37
C GLY A 105 -8.01 6.38 7.63
N LEU A 106 -9.33 6.36 7.71
CA LEU A 106 -10.06 7.00 8.81
C LEU A 106 -10.50 6.04 9.92
N LYS A 107 -10.46 4.74 9.68
CA LYS A 107 -10.87 3.78 10.70
C LYS A 107 -9.86 3.79 11.84
N PRO A 108 -10.34 4.00 13.08
CA PRO A 108 -9.45 4.01 14.25
C PRO A 108 -8.84 2.64 14.55
#